data_80028d3c92e4f21f2f7ae7070292acdb
#
_entry.id   80028d3c92e4f21f2f7ae7070292acdb
#
_cell.length_a   1.000
_cell.length_b   1.000
_cell.length_c   1.000
_cell.angle_alpha   90.00
_cell.angle_beta   90.00
_cell.angle_gamma   90.00
#
_symmetry.space_group_name_H-M   'P 1'
#
loop_
_entity.id
_entity.type
_entity.pdbx_description
1 polymer ?
#
loop_
_entity_poly.entity_id
_entity_poly.type
_entity_poly.pdbx_seq_one_letter_code
_entity_poly.pdbx_strand_id
1 'polypeptide(L)'
;MAEITYADALNMAIKEEMRRDEKVFIMGESIRGGIYGVTGGLSQEFDERVIDTPLSEAGFMGAAVGAAAVGMRPIVTSLASFAWVAMDQLISQAAKMRYMFGGQVNLPIVYRWGLIYQNNAAAHHADRPYPMFMNMPGLKIAIPASPADAKGLLKTAIRDNDPVMFFEDNSLSGWRGEVPEDDDFCIPFGQANILREGTDVTVVTIAGSVRLAMAVAEDMEADGVSIEVIDPRTIVPLDTRTILNSVEKTGRLVIVDPAHQSCSVASEISSIVAQEGFWSLQAPIQRVTSLDCHFPFSPALEPLVYPTEDKIADAINVVLE
;
A
#
# COMPACT_ATOMS: atom_id res chain seq x y z
N MET A 1 -15.92 -6.39 17.23
CA MET A 1 -15.60 -5.43 16.13
C MET A 1 -15.67 -4.02 16.69
N ALA A 2 -14.67 -3.19 16.49
CA ALA A 2 -14.67 -1.79 16.86
C ALA A 2 -14.70 -0.94 15.59
N GLU A 3 -15.52 0.13 15.56
CA GLU A 3 -15.51 1.08 14.47
C GLU A 3 -14.49 2.19 14.76
N ILE A 4 -13.33 2.11 14.12
CA ILE A 4 -12.21 3.03 14.33
C ILE A 4 -11.70 3.60 13.00
N THR A 5 -10.86 4.64 13.09
CA THR A 5 -10.24 5.21 11.89
C THR A 5 -9.10 4.33 11.38
N TYR A 6 -8.72 4.52 10.11
CA TYR A 6 -7.56 3.87 9.51
C TYR A 6 -6.26 4.17 10.29
N ALA A 7 -6.07 5.43 10.71
CA ALA A 7 -4.91 5.81 11.52
C ALA A 7 -4.92 5.13 12.91
N ASP A 8 -6.09 5.03 13.56
CA ASP A 8 -6.24 4.33 14.84
C ASP A 8 -5.97 2.82 14.68
N ALA A 9 -6.37 2.21 13.56
CA ALA A 9 -6.13 0.80 13.28
C ALA A 9 -4.63 0.49 13.13
N LEU A 10 -3.88 1.36 12.45
CA LEU A 10 -2.42 1.27 12.37
C LEU A 10 -1.76 1.44 13.76
N ASN A 11 -2.20 2.44 14.53
CA ASN A 11 -1.71 2.66 15.91
C ASN A 11 -1.98 1.44 16.80
N MET A 12 -3.19 0.88 16.71
CA MET A 12 -3.60 -0.33 17.44
C MET A 12 -2.67 -1.51 17.08
N ALA A 13 -2.43 -1.76 15.79
CA ALA A 13 -1.54 -2.82 15.33
C ALA A 13 -0.12 -2.69 15.91
N ILE A 14 0.45 -1.49 15.89
CA ILE A 14 1.78 -1.22 16.45
C ILE A 14 1.80 -1.49 17.95
N LYS A 15 0.82 -0.98 18.70
CA LYS A 15 0.72 -1.19 20.15
C LYS A 15 0.61 -2.66 20.53
N GLU A 16 -0.27 -3.39 19.85
CA GLU A 16 -0.46 -4.83 20.09
C GLU A 16 0.84 -5.61 19.84
N GLU A 17 1.55 -5.35 18.74
CA GLU A 17 2.80 -6.05 18.44
C GLU A 17 3.96 -5.64 19.35
N MET A 18 4.03 -4.37 19.78
CA MET A 18 5.02 -3.92 20.77
C MET A 18 4.76 -4.49 22.17
N ARG A 19 3.51 -4.76 22.54
CA ARG A 19 3.17 -5.47 23.78
C ARG A 19 3.51 -6.96 23.69
N ARG A 20 3.28 -7.55 22.52
CA ARG A 20 3.49 -8.97 22.26
C ARG A 20 4.97 -9.35 22.21
N ASP A 21 5.84 -8.51 21.65
CA ASP A 21 7.26 -8.81 21.46
C ASP A 21 8.13 -7.59 21.84
N GLU A 22 8.99 -7.76 22.85
CA GLU A 22 9.90 -6.72 23.33
C GLU A 22 10.96 -6.31 22.32
N LYS A 23 11.21 -7.12 21.28
CA LYS A 23 12.14 -6.83 20.18
C LYS A 23 11.57 -5.85 19.17
N VAL A 24 10.25 -5.62 19.17
CA VAL A 24 9.60 -4.65 18.29
C VAL A 24 9.83 -3.25 18.85
N PHE A 25 10.38 -2.38 18.03
CA PHE A 25 10.55 -0.97 18.32
C PHE A 25 10.27 -0.13 17.06
N ILE A 26 9.98 1.15 17.24
CA ILE A 26 9.69 2.07 16.15
C ILE A 26 10.68 3.23 16.15
N MET A 27 11.14 3.61 14.96
CA MET A 27 12.04 4.74 14.75
C MET A 27 11.64 5.56 13.54
N GLY A 28 11.92 6.84 13.58
CA GLY A 28 11.64 7.79 12.51
C GLY A 28 11.64 9.22 12.99
N GLU A 29 11.35 10.15 12.11
CA GLU A 29 11.40 11.58 12.40
C GLU A 29 10.12 12.03 13.14
N SER A 30 10.30 12.73 14.26
CA SER A 30 9.21 13.34 15.06
C SER A 30 8.09 12.37 15.50
N ILE A 31 8.39 11.07 15.60
CA ILE A 31 7.39 10.05 15.92
C ILE A 31 6.93 10.07 17.38
N ARG A 32 7.79 10.53 18.31
CA ARG A 32 7.43 10.69 19.72
C ARG A 32 6.36 11.76 19.92
N GLY A 33 6.32 12.75 19.04
CA GLY A 33 5.30 13.80 19.01
C GLY A 33 3.95 13.38 18.41
N GLY A 34 3.84 12.16 17.90
CA GLY A 34 2.59 11.65 17.32
C GLY A 34 2.28 12.23 15.94
N ILE A 35 3.31 12.62 15.18
CA ILE A 35 3.13 13.17 13.84
C ILE A 35 2.35 12.18 12.96
N TYR A 36 1.45 12.68 12.14
CA TYR A 36 0.52 11.90 11.31
C TYR A 36 -0.51 11.02 12.08
N GLY A 37 -0.66 11.19 13.41
CA GLY A 37 -1.66 10.49 14.21
C GLY A 37 -1.31 9.05 14.57
N VAL A 38 -0.71 8.30 13.66
CA VAL A 38 -0.45 6.85 13.80
C VAL A 38 0.48 6.50 14.98
N THR A 39 1.41 7.38 15.34
CA THR A 39 2.35 7.15 16.46
C THR A 39 1.90 7.78 17.78
N GLY A 40 0.68 8.33 17.82
CA GLY A 40 0.13 8.95 19.02
C GLY A 40 0.06 8.01 20.21
N GLY A 41 0.56 8.46 21.37
CA GLY A 41 0.53 7.68 22.61
C GLY A 41 1.58 6.55 22.72
N LEU A 42 2.36 6.27 21.67
CA LEU A 42 3.37 5.21 21.74
C LEU A 42 4.51 5.54 22.70
N SER A 43 5.01 6.77 22.69
CA SER A 43 6.11 7.18 23.58
C SER A 43 5.73 7.20 25.05
N GLN A 44 4.46 7.37 25.38
CA GLN A 44 3.97 7.29 26.76
C GLN A 44 3.93 5.84 27.29
N GLU A 45 3.70 4.87 26.40
CA GLU A 45 3.59 3.45 26.79
C GLU A 45 4.92 2.69 26.66
N PHE A 46 5.72 2.99 25.64
CA PHE A 46 6.90 2.19 25.29
C PHE A 46 8.23 2.95 25.35
N ASP A 47 8.22 4.22 25.69
CA ASP A 47 9.33 5.14 25.90
C ASP A 47 10.60 4.85 25.05
N GLU A 48 11.57 4.08 25.59
CA GLU A 48 12.85 3.80 24.94
C GLU A 48 12.73 3.05 23.61
N ARG A 49 11.60 2.40 23.36
CA ARG A 49 11.32 1.70 22.08
C ARG A 49 10.66 2.58 21.02
N VAL A 50 10.48 3.89 21.30
CA VAL A 50 10.00 4.89 20.35
C VAL A 50 11.10 5.92 20.17
N ILE A 51 11.82 5.85 19.06
CA ILE A 51 13.09 6.55 18.84
C ILE A 51 12.91 7.65 17.80
N ASP A 52 12.97 8.92 18.21
CA ASP A 52 13.12 10.02 17.25
C ASP A 52 14.52 10.00 16.64
N THR A 53 14.58 10.11 15.32
CA THR A 53 15.82 10.18 14.57
C THR A 53 16.07 11.59 14.04
N PRO A 54 17.32 11.99 13.80
CA PRO A 54 17.60 13.15 12.98
C PRO A 54 17.11 12.92 11.54
N LEU A 55 16.91 14.00 10.77
CA LEU A 55 16.62 13.98 9.34
C LEU A 55 17.81 13.36 8.58
N SER A 56 17.84 12.05 8.46
CA SER A 56 18.91 11.30 7.82
C SER A 56 18.40 9.91 7.44
N GLU A 57 17.59 9.82 6.40
CA GLU A 57 16.87 8.59 6.01
C GLU A 57 17.85 7.44 5.73
N ALA A 58 18.92 7.69 4.99
CA ALA A 58 19.98 6.71 4.79
C ALA A 58 20.57 6.17 6.10
N GLY A 59 20.73 7.06 7.10
CA GLY A 59 21.27 6.71 8.41
C GLY A 59 20.35 5.77 9.19
N PHE A 60 19.10 6.17 9.42
CA PHE A 60 18.21 5.38 10.25
C PHE A 60 17.61 4.15 9.52
N MET A 61 17.44 4.20 8.20
CA MET A 61 17.08 2.99 7.42
C MET A 61 18.21 1.94 7.49
N GLY A 62 19.48 2.38 7.42
CA GLY A 62 20.64 1.51 7.59
C GLY A 62 20.77 0.97 9.03
N ALA A 63 20.49 1.81 10.05
CA ALA A 63 20.46 1.36 11.44
C ALA A 63 19.43 0.25 11.67
N ALA A 64 18.26 0.34 11.01
CA ALA A 64 17.24 -0.71 11.04
C ALA A 64 17.75 -2.04 10.46
N VAL A 65 18.52 -2.00 9.36
CA VAL A 65 19.15 -3.22 8.80
C VAL A 65 20.07 -3.88 9.82
N GLY A 66 20.94 -3.08 10.47
CA GLY A 66 21.84 -3.59 11.50
C GLY A 66 21.10 -4.17 12.71
N ALA A 67 20.07 -3.48 13.20
CA ALA A 67 19.24 -3.94 14.31
C ALA A 67 18.50 -5.25 13.97
N ALA A 68 17.95 -5.36 12.78
CA ALA A 68 17.28 -6.57 12.34
C ALA A 68 18.25 -7.76 12.21
N ALA A 69 19.44 -7.52 11.66
CA ALA A 69 20.46 -8.56 11.51
C ALA A 69 20.92 -9.17 12.86
N VAL A 70 20.78 -8.44 13.96
CA VAL A 70 21.06 -8.94 15.33
C VAL A 70 19.79 -9.40 16.08
N GLY A 71 18.66 -9.50 15.38
CA GLY A 71 17.45 -10.13 15.89
C GLY A 71 16.40 -9.21 16.49
N MET A 72 16.52 -7.88 16.31
CA MET A 72 15.47 -6.90 16.63
C MET A 72 14.45 -6.84 15.48
N ARG A 73 13.27 -6.25 15.75
CA ARG A 73 12.17 -6.08 14.78
C ARG A 73 11.82 -4.59 14.63
N PRO A 74 12.59 -3.84 13.85
CA PRO A 74 12.37 -2.42 13.66
C PRO A 74 11.16 -2.12 12.77
N ILE A 75 10.36 -1.15 13.19
CA ILE A 75 9.39 -0.44 12.36
C ILE A 75 10.00 0.93 12.07
N VAL A 76 10.20 1.25 10.79
CA VAL A 76 10.83 2.51 10.38
C VAL A 76 9.81 3.36 9.65
N THR A 77 9.63 4.62 10.06
CA THR A 77 8.61 5.50 9.51
C THR A 77 9.21 6.70 8.80
N SER A 78 8.79 6.96 7.57
CA SER A 78 9.11 8.16 6.80
C SER A 78 8.05 8.44 5.73
N LEU A 79 8.15 9.55 5.02
CA LEU A 79 7.36 9.80 3.81
C LEU A 79 7.91 9.00 2.62
N ALA A 80 7.02 8.55 1.75
CA ALA A 80 7.36 7.70 0.62
C ALA A 80 8.36 8.35 -0.35
N SER A 81 8.26 9.66 -0.56
CA SER A 81 9.20 10.42 -1.40
C SER A 81 10.64 10.37 -0.91
N PHE A 82 10.87 10.13 0.39
CA PHE A 82 12.22 10.05 0.94
C PHE A 82 12.84 8.66 0.88
N ALA A 83 12.13 7.68 0.33
CA ALA A 83 12.70 6.38 0.01
C ALA A 83 13.91 6.51 -0.96
N TRP A 84 13.89 7.52 -1.83
CA TRP A 84 14.98 7.80 -2.77
C TRP A 84 16.31 8.09 -2.08
N VAL A 85 16.29 8.75 -0.91
CA VAL A 85 17.49 9.08 -0.14
C VAL A 85 18.15 7.84 0.47
N ALA A 86 17.37 6.77 0.70
CA ALA A 86 17.83 5.54 1.35
C ALA A 86 17.87 4.32 0.42
N MET A 87 17.94 4.51 -0.89
CA MET A 87 17.86 3.42 -1.87
C MET A 87 18.91 2.31 -1.66
N ASP A 88 20.13 2.65 -1.28
CA ASP A 88 21.15 1.64 -1.01
C ASP A 88 20.77 0.75 0.18
N GLN A 89 20.29 1.35 1.27
CA GLN A 89 19.89 0.64 2.48
C GLN A 89 18.70 -0.30 2.23
N LEU A 90 17.75 0.14 1.41
CA LEU A 90 16.56 -0.63 1.06
C LEU A 90 16.89 -1.76 0.08
N ILE A 91 17.60 -1.45 -1.01
CA ILE A 91 17.79 -2.35 -2.15
C ILE A 91 19.06 -3.17 -2.02
N SER A 92 20.20 -2.55 -1.72
CA SER A 92 21.48 -3.27 -1.66
C SER A 92 21.65 -4.03 -0.36
N GLN A 93 21.15 -3.47 0.74
CA GLN A 93 21.30 -4.08 2.05
C GLN A 93 20.06 -4.92 2.43
N ALA A 94 18.91 -4.31 2.69
CA ALA A 94 17.75 -5.04 3.21
C ALA A 94 17.26 -6.13 2.25
N ALA A 95 17.04 -5.82 0.97
CA ALA A 95 16.49 -6.78 0.02
C ALA A 95 17.42 -7.97 -0.28
N LYS A 96 18.75 -7.77 -0.22
CA LYS A 96 19.73 -8.77 -0.70
C LYS A 96 20.46 -9.51 0.40
N MET A 97 20.55 -8.96 1.59
CA MET A 97 21.43 -9.50 2.65
C MET A 97 21.09 -10.96 2.98
N ARG A 98 19.82 -11.30 3.13
CA ARG A 98 19.42 -12.70 3.41
C ARG A 98 19.92 -13.68 2.34
N TYR A 99 19.80 -13.32 1.06
CA TYR A 99 20.28 -14.14 -0.04
C TYR A 99 21.81 -14.22 -0.04
N MET A 100 22.51 -13.10 0.13
CA MET A 100 23.98 -13.03 0.14
C MET A 100 24.61 -13.85 1.27
N PHE A 101 23.92 -13.93 2.42
CA PHE A 101 24.37 -14.73 3.58
C PHE A 101 23.78 -16.15 3.60
N GLY A 102 23.29 -16.66 2.46
CA GLY A 102 22.81 -18.03 2.35
C GLY A 102 21.62 -18.38 3.23
N GLY A 103 20.74 -17.40 3.51
CA GLY A 103 19.55 -17.58 4.33
C GLY A 103 19.79 -17.57 5.86
N GLN A 104 21.01 -17.36 6.32
CA GLN A 104 21.36 -17.39 7.74
C GLN A 104 20.90 -16.15 8.51
N VAL A 105 20.61 -15.05 7.81
CA VAL A 105 20.15 -13.78 8.40
C VAL A 105 18.69 -13.55 8.05
N ASN A 106 17.86 -13.29 9.06
CA ASN A 106 16.53 -12.74 8.89
C ASN A 106 16.59 -11.21 9.00
N LEU A 107 15.76 -10.52 8.23
CA LEU A 107 15.65 -9.06 8.26
C LEU A 107 14.20 -8.64 8.47
N PRO A 108 13.64 -8.85 9.67
CA PRO A 108 12.27 -8.53 10.01
C PRO A 108 12.07 -7.01 10.15
N ILE A 109 12.12 -6.29 9.03
CA ILE A 109 12.02 -4.82 9.00
C ILE A 109 10.70 -4.43 8.35
N VAL A 110 9.95 -3.53 8.98
CA VAL A 110 8.82 -2.87 8.34
C VAL A 110 9.22 -1.43 8.02
N TYR A 111 9.32 -1.12 6.73
CA TYR A 111 9.50 0.24 6.25
C TYR A 111 8.12 0.83 5.96
N ARG A 112 7.60 1.65 6.88
CA ARG A 112 6.32 2.35 6.77
C ARG A 112 6.49 3.66 6.02
N TRP A 113 5.74 3.81 4.94
CA TRP A 113 5.84 4.92 4.02
C TRP A 113 4.51 5.66 3.91
N GLY A 114 4.45 6.89 4.39
CA GLY A 114 3.29 7.75 4.18
C GLY A 114 3.21 8.23 2.74
N LEU A 115 2.11 7.91 2.05
CA LEU A 115 1.76 8.46 0.74
C LEU A 115 0.88 9.69 0.94
N ILE A 116 1.34 10.85 0.50
CA ILE A 116 0.52 12.07 0.52
C ILE A 116 -0.30 12.12 -0.76
N TYR A 117 -1.61 12.30 -0.64
CA TYR A 117 -2.56 12.34 -1.74
C TYR A 117 -3.44 13.59 -1.63
N GLN A 118 -3.58 14.33 -2.74
CA GLN A 118 -4.49 15.48 -2.84
C GLN A 118 -4.36 16.50 -1.68
N ASN A 119 -3.16 16.80 -1.26
CA ASN A 119 -2.90 17.71 -0.14
C ASN A 119 -1.91 18.83 -0.51
N ASN A 120 -1.82 19.16 -1.79
CA ASN A 120 -0.93 20.20 -2.33
C ASN A 120 0.54 20.00 -1.88
N ALA A 121 0.97 18.74 -1.77
CA ALA A 121 2.30 18.39 -1.25
C ALA A 121 3.42 18.62 -2.27
N ALA A 122 3.09 18.90 -3.51
CA ALA A 122 4.02 19.13 -4.63
C ALA A 122 4.96 17.94 -4.92
N ALA A 123 5.92 18.17 -5.81
CA ALA A 123 6.79 17.12 -6.32
C ALA A 123 7.64 16.41 -5.27
N HIS A 124 8.07 17.11 -4.19
CA HIS A 124 8.95 16.53 -3.17
C HIS A 124 8.26 15.61 -2.16
N HIS A 125 6.92 15.62 -2.05
CA HIS A 125 6.22 14.91 -1.00
C HIS A 125 5.09 14.00 -1.52
N ALA A 126 4.82 14.01 -2.83
CA ALA A 126 3.69 13.30 -3.41
C ALA A 126 4.08 12.07 -4.25
N ASP A 127 5.36 11.69 -4.27
CA ASP A 127 5.82 10.52 -5.01
C ASP A 127 5.15 9.23 -4.55
N ARG A 128 4.98 8.32 -5.51
CA ARG A 128 4.43 6.98 -5.30
C ARG A 128 5.44 5.94 -5.77
N PRO A 129 6.48 5.66 -4.95
CA PRO A 129 7.62 4.85 -5.37
C PRO A 129 7.36 3.35 -5.36
N TYR A 130 6.22 2.86 -4.87
CA TYR A 130 5.97 1.43 -4.71
C TYR A 130 6.16 0.62 -6.00
N PRO A 131 5.86 1.10 -7.23
CA PRO A 131 6.10 0.33 -8.44
C PRO A 131 7.59 0.03 -8.68
N MET A 132 8.49 0.93 -8.31
CA MET A 132 9.93 0.69 -8.45
C MET A 132 10.45 -0.43 -7.55
N PHE A 133 9.86 -0.60 -6.37
CA PHE A 133 10.24 -1.64 -5.43
C PHE A 133 9.69 -3.02 -5.82
N MET A 134 8.69 -3.11 -6.69
CA MET A 134 8.19 -4.39 -7.23
C MET A 134 9.27 -5.17 -7.98
N ASN A 135 10.18 -4.46 -8.64
CA ASN A 135 11.29 -5.07 -9.39
C ASN A 135 12.50 -5.44 -8.50
N MET A 136 12.35 -5.44 -7.17
CA MET A 136 13.43 -5.72 -6.23
C MET A 136 13.18 -7.03 -5.49
N PRO A 137 13.76 -8.17 -5.95
CA PRO A 137 13.64 -9.42 -5.24
C PRO A 137 14.12 -9.30 -3.79
N GLY A 138 13.37 -9.91 -2.86
CA GLY A 138 13.66 -9.88 -1.42
C GLY A 138 12.85 -8.85 -0.63
N LEU A 139 12.06 -8.01 -1.30
CA LEU A 139 11.09 -7.12 -0.65
C LEU A 139 9.66 -7.66 -0.81
N LYS A 140 8.84 -7.49 0.21
CA LYS A 140 7.38 -7.62 0.14
C LYS A 140 6.75 -6.24 0.16
N ILE A 141 5.59 -6.07 -0.48
CA ILE A 141 4.94 -4.75 -0.57
C ILE A 141 3.46 -4.88 -0.26
N ALA A 142 3.01 -4.17 0.77
CA ALA A 142 1.61 -4.06 1.18
C ALA A 142 1.11 -2.62 1.11
N ILE A 143 -0.13 -2.44 0.65
CA ILE A 143 -0.78 -1.13 0.51
C ILE A 143 -2.24 -1.26 0.96
N PRO A 144 -2.52 -1.25 2.27
CA PRO A 144 -3.88 -1.40 2.78
C PRO A 144 -4.79 -0.24 2.37
N ALA A 145 -6.06 -0.56 2.10
CA ALA A 145 -7.05 0.43 1.71
C ALA A 145 -8.25 0.53 2.67
N SER A 146 -8.30 -0.27 3.74
CA SER A 146 -9.34 -0.21 4.78
C SER A 146 -8.74 -0.25 6.19
N PRO A 147 -9.47 0.17 7.24
CA PRO A 147 -9.01 0.05 8.64
C PRO A 147 -8.67 -1.40 9.05
N ALA A 148 -9.49 -2.37 8.64
CA ALA A 148 -9.21 -3.79 8.93
C ALA A 148 -7.94 -4.27 8.23
N ASP A 149 -7.76 -3.92 6.95
CA ASP A 149 -6.55 -4.26 6.21
C ASP A 149 -5.31 -3.58 6.80
N ALA A 150 -5.44 -2.32 7.24
CA ALA A 150 -4.36 -1.59 7.89
C ALA A 150 -3.86 -2.33 9.15
N LYS A 151 -4.78 -2.76 10.04
CA LYS A 151 -4.42 -3.56 11.21
C LYS A 151 -3.84 -4.91 10.82
N GLY A 152 -4.57 -5.69 10.03
CA GLY A 152 -4.24 -7.09 9.75
C GLY A 152 -2.95 -7.25 8.94
N LEU A 153 -2.74 -6.43 7.91
CA LEU A 153 -1.53 -6.48 7.09
C LEU A 153 -0.31 -5.92 7.82
N LEU A 154 -0.46 -4.86 8.63
CA LEU A 154 0.67 -4.33 9.40
C LEU A 154 1.17 -5.32 10.44
N LYS A 155 0.27 -6.04 11.13
CA LYS A 155 0.65 -7.11 12.05
C LYS A 155 1.36 -8.25 11.33
N THR A 156 0.87 -8.65 10.15
CA THR A 156 1.55 -9.63 9.31
C THR A 156 2.95 -9.15 8.91
N ALA A 157 3.10 -7.87 8.52
CA ALA A 157 4.38 -7.28 8.19
C ALA A 157 5.36 -7.30 9.37
N ILE A 158 4.90 -6.92 10.58
CA ILE A 158 5.74 -6.92 11.78
C ILE A 158 6.18 -8.34 12.16
N ARG A 159 5.33 -9.35 11.94
CA ARG A 159 5.61 -10.76 12.22
C ARG A 159 6.45 -11.46 11.14
N ASP A 160 6.57 -10.87 9.96
CA ASP A 160 7.37 -11.43 8.86
C ASP A 160 8.88 -11.42 9.18
N ASN A 161 9.63 -12.32 8.58
CA ASN A 161 11.09 -12.42 8.74
C ASN A 161 11.86 -11.81 7.56
N ASP A 162 11.15 -11.30 6.55
CA ASP A 162 11.70 -10.59 5.40
C ASP A 162 11.30 -9.12 5.44
N PRO A 163 12.05 -8.22 4.77
CA PRO A 163 11.73 -6.81 4.73
C PRO A 163 10.41 -6.54 4.02
N VAL A 164 9.56 -5.72 4.63
CA VAL A 164 8.27 -5.31 4.09
C VAL A 164 8.25 -3.80 3.86
N MET A 165 7.95 -3.38 2.64
CA MET A 165 7.59 -2.02 2.28
C MET A 165 6.09 -1.86 2.50
N PHE A 166 5.70 -1.07 3.48
CA PHE A 166 4.32 -0.88 3.88
C PHE A 166 3.88 0.55 3.58
N PHE A 167 3.06 0.73 2.54
CA PHE A 167 2.63 2.05 2.08
C PHE A 167 1.26 2.42 2.63
N GLU A 168 1.14 3.60 3.24
CA GLU A 168 -0.06 4.11 3.89
C GLU A 168 -0.55 5.36 3.18
N ASP A 169 -1.75 5.32 2.61
CA ASP A 169 -2.32 6.49 1.94
C ASP A 169 -2.98 7.42 2.96
N ASN A 170 -2.43 8.63 3.11
CA ASN A 170 -2.90 9.61 4.08
C ASN A 170 -4.34 10.09 3.83
N SER A 171 -4.86 9.95 2.61
CA SER A 171 -6.27 10.26 2.31
C SER A 171 -7.25 9.35 3.06
N LEU A 172 -6.78 8.19 3.51
CA LEU A 172 -7.55 7.20 4.25
C LEU A 172 -7.50 7.43 5.77
N SER A 173 -6.63 8.30 6.30
CA SER A 173 -6.34 8.40 7.74
C SER A 173 -7.58 8.57 8.61
N GLY A 174 -8.55 9.37 8.16
CA GLY A 174 -9.82 9.61 8.85
C GLY A 174 -10.96 8.64 8.48
N TRP A 175 -10.71 7.73 7.53
CA TRP A 175 -11.74 6.78 7.11
C TRP A 175 -12.02 5.78 8.21
N ARG A 176 -13.31 5.61 8.54
CA ARG A 176 -13.78 4.71 9.60
C ARG A 176 -14.25 3.39 9.00
N GLY A 177 -14.06 2.32 9.74
CA GLY A 177 -14.55 1.00 9.40
C GLY A 177 -14.46 0.04 10.57
N GLU A 178 -15.11 -1.09 10.42
CA GLU A 178 -15.08 -2.16 11.40
C GLU A 178 -13.72 -2.88 11.40
N VAL A 179 -13.15 -3.05 12.59
CA VAL A 179 -11.86 -3.72 12.79
C VAL A 179 -12.03 -4.82 13.85
N PRO A 180 -11.56 -6.05 13.60
CA PRO A 180 -11.54 -7.09 14.63
C PRO A 180 -10.72 -6.68 15.85
N GLU A 181 -11.28 -6.90 17.05
CA GLU A 181 -10.62 -6.61 18.31
C GLU A 181 -9.64 -7.73 18.73
N ASP A 182 -9.63 -8.84 18.00
CA ASP A 182 -8.72 -9.95 18.24
C ASP A 182 -7.26 -9.51 18.06
N ASP A 183 -6.46 -9.72 19.11
CA ASP A 183 -5.03 -9.40 19.13
C ASP A 183 -4.19 -10.31 18.22
N ASP A 184 -4.75 -11.41 17.71
CA ASP A 184 -4.10 -12.28 16.73
C ASP A 184 -4.63 -12.10 15.30
N PHE A 185 -5.54 -11.13 15.08
CA PHE A 185 -6.04 -10.82 13.74
C PHE A 185 -4.91 -10.39 12.82
N CYS A 186 -4.64 -11.21 11.81
CA CYS A 186 -3.66 -10.98 10.75
C CYS A 186 -4.26 -11.30 9.39
N ILE A 187 -3.85 -10.58 8.36
CA ILE A 187 -4.22 -10.84 6.98
C ILE A 187 -2.98 -11.33 6.23
N PRO A 188 -3.01 -12.54 5.65
CA PRO A 188 -1.89 -13.06 4.88
C PRO A 188 -1.60 -12.20 3.63
N PHE A 189 -0.32 -12.08 3.28
CA PHE A 189 0.08 -11.47 2.01
C PHE A 189 -0.27 -12.37 0.83
N GLY A 190 -0.55 -11.76 -0.32
CA GLY A 190 -0.93 -12.46 -1.54
C GLY A 190 -2.41 -12.90 -1.56
N GLN A 191 -3.26 -12.23 -0.79
CA GLN A 191 -4.70 -12.44 -0.78
C GLN A 191 -5.42 -11.12 -1.06
N ALA A 192 -5.96 -10.98 -2.26
CA ALA A 192 -6.79 -9.85 -2.65
C ALA A 192 -8.15 -9.89 -1.92
N ASN A 193 -8.80 -8.74 -1.86
CA ASN A 193 -10.16 -8.60 -1.33
C ASN A 193 -11.12 -8.20 -2.46
N ILE A 194 -12.15 -9.01 -2.68
CA ILE A 194 -13.27 -8.62 -3.52
C ILE A 194 -14.19 -7.78 -2.65
N LEU A 195 -14.11 -6.47 -2.83
CA LEU A 195 -14.89 -5.48 -2.06
C LEU A 195 -16.36 -5.45 -2.50
N ARG A 196 -16.60 -5.74 -3.76
CA ARG A 196 -17.91 -5.81 -4.39
C ARG A 196 -17.87 -6.88 -5.46
N GLU A 197 -18.84 -7.78 -5.43
CA GLU A 197 -19.08 -8.75 -6.51
C GLU A 197 -19.72 -8.07 -7.71
N GLY A 198 -19.36 -8.51 -8.93
CA GLY A 198 -19.92 -8.00 -10.16
C GLY A 198 -19.74 -8.96 -11.33
N THR A 199 -20.41 -8.67 -12.46
CA THR A 199 -20.44 -9.57 -13.63
C THR A 199 -20.06 -8.92 -14.96
N ASP A 200 -20.04 -7.58 -15.03
CA ASP A 200 -19.88 -6.88 -16.31
C ASP A 200 -18.47 -6.33 -16.52
N VAL A 201 -17.84 -5.81 -15.45
CA VAL A 201 -16.50 -5.22 -15.49
C VAL A 201 -15.75 -5.57 -14.21
N THR A 202 -14.47 -5.97 -14.33
CA THR A 202 -13.52 -6.06 -13.23
C THR A 202 -12.79 -4.71 -13.07
N VAL A 203 -12.84 -4.14 -11.89
CA VAL A 203 -12.04 -2.96 -11.51
C VAL A 203 -11.03 -3.35 -10.43
N VAL A 204 -9.75 -3.39 -10.77
CA VAL A 204 -8.67 -3.57 -9.78
C VAL A 204 -8.17 -2.21 -9.35
N THR A 205 -8.17 -1.93 -8.05
CA THR A 205 -7.92 -0.58 -7.54
C THR A 205 -6.99 -0.60 -6.32
N ILE A 206 -6.11 0.40 -6.17
CA ILE A 206 -4.99 0.40 -5.23
C ILE A 206 -5.06 1.62 -4.31
N ALA A 207 -4.74 1.43 -3.04
CA ALA A 207 -4.62 2.50 -2.04
C ALA A 207 -5.91 3.34 -1.92
N GLY A 208 -5.80 4.66 -1.80
CA GLY A 208 -6.95 5.58 -1.66
C GLY A 208 -7.91 5.58 -2.85
N SER A 209 -7.51 5.09 -4.04
CA SER A 209 -8.38 4.98 -5.20
C SER A 209 -9.48 3.92 -5.05
N VAL A 210 -9.36 3.03 -4.06
CA VAL A 210 -10.44 2.09 -3.69
C VAL A 210 -11.74 2.83 -3.41
N ARG A 211 -11.69 3.96 -2.71
CA ARG A 211 -12.90 4.75 -2.40
C ARG A 211 -13.56 5.32 -3.66
N LEU A 212 -12.73 5.81 -4.60
CA LEU A 212 -13.23 6.34 -5.86
C LEU A 212 -13.90 5.23 -6.71
N ALA A 213 -13.25 4.07 -6.81
CA ALA A 213 -13.79 2.95 -7.56
C ALA A 213 -15.09 2.39 -6.95
N MET A 214 -15.20 2.35 -5.62
CA MET A 214 -16.43 1.95 -4.94
C MET A 214 -17.57 2.93 -5.19
N ALA A 215 -17.31 4.25 -5.11
CA ALA A 215 -18.31 5.28 -5.39
C ALA A 215 -18.82 5.16 -6.85
N VAL A 216 -17.91 5.02 -7.81
CA VAL A 216 -18.30 4.81 -9.23
C VAL A 216 -19.10 3.53 -9.42
N ALA A 217 -18.74 2.43 -8.74
CA ALA A 217 -19.46 1.18 -8.83
C ALA A 217 -20.88 1.28 -8.25
N GLU A 218 -21.08 2.06 -7.19
CA GLU A 218 -22.41 2.36 -6.63
C GLU A 218 -23.24 3.21 -7.58
N ASP A 219 -22.67 4.27 -8.15
CA ASP A 219 -23.37 5.16 -9.08
C ASP A 219 -23.79 4.43 -10.37
N MET A 220 -22.90 3.65 -10.97
CA MET A 220 -23.19 2.93 -12.22
C MET A 220 -24.11 1.73 -12.03
N GLU A 221 -24.33 1.24 -10.81
CA GLU A 221 -25.37 0.23 -10.54
C GLU A 221 -26.78 0.75 -10.86
N ALA A 222 -27.02 2.04 -10.67
CA ALA A 222 -28.29 2.66 -11.02
C ALA A 222 -28.57 2.61 -12.54
N ASP A 223 -27.51 2.54 -13.34
CA ASP A 223 -27.58 2.39 -14.80
C ASP A 223 -27.55 0.92 -15.24
N GLY A 224 -27.55 -0.02 -14.28
CA GLY A 224 -27.61 -1.46 -14.52
C GLY A 224 -26.24 -2.10 -14.80
N VAL A 225 -25.11 -1.43 -14.52
CA VAL A 225 -23.77 -1.96 -14.71
C VAL A 225 -23.28 -2.64 -13.42
N SER A 226 -22.95 -3.92 -13.52
CA SER A 226 -22.50 -4.76 -12.40
C SER A 226 -20.96 -4.83 -12.35
N ILE A 227 -20.37 -4.03 -11.48
CA ILE A 227 -18.91 -3.87 -11.38
C ILE A 227 -18.35 -4.70 -10.21
N GLU A 228 -17.39 -5.57 -10.50
CA GLU A 228 -16.58 -6.24 -9.49
C GLU A 228 -15.37 -5.38 -9.12
N VAL A 229 -15.26 -5.03 -7.83
CA VAL A 229 -14.16 -4.19 -7.34
C VAL A 229 -13.21 -5.03 -6.50
N ILE A 230 -11.93 -5.06 -6.88
CA ILE A 230 -10.87 -5.84 -6.23
C ILE A 230 -9.80 -4.90 -5.68
N ASP A 231 -9.51 -5.03 -4.39
CA ASP A 231 -8.31 -4.49 -3.76
C ASP A 231 -7.26 -5.61 -3.66
N PRO A 232 -6.11 -5.51 -4.33
CA PRO A 232 -5.06 -6.51 -4.24
C PRO A 232 -4.40 -6.57 -2.85
N ARG A 233 -4.53 -5.52 -1.98
CA ARG A 233 -3.93 -5.42 -0.65
C ARG A 233 -2.42 -5.48 -0.64
N THR A 234 -1.83 -6.39 -1.41
CA THR A 234 -0.40 -6.56 -1.61
C THR A 234 -0.07 -6.60 -3.10
N ILE A 235 1.03 -5.97 -3.46
CA ILE A 235 1.52 -6.00 -4.84
C ILE A 235 2.77 -6.87 -4.99
N VAL A 236 3.41 -7.25 -3.88
CA VAL A 236 4.44 -8.28 -3.81
C VAL A 236 4.25 -9.06 -2.49
N PRO A 237 3.77 -10.30 -2.54
CA PRO A 237 3.25 -11.01 -3.71
C PRO A 237 1.88 -10.44 -4.15
N LEU A 238 1.61 -10.49 -5.46
CA LEU A 238 0.32 -10.12 -6.03
C LEU A 238 -0.58 -11.37 -6.13
N ASP A 239 -1.86 -11.24 -5.77
CA ASP A 239 -2.88 -12.28 -6.00
C ASP A 239 -3.38 -12.26 -7.44
N THR A 240 -2.57 -12.78 -8.34
CA THR A 240 -2.87 -12.85 -9.77
C THR A 240 -4.09 -13.74 -10.04
N ARG A 241 -4.28 -14.78 -9.22
CA ARG A 241 -5.36 -15.75 -9.41
C ARG A 241 -6.74 -15.12 -9.22
N THR A 242 -6.92 -14.32 -8.18
CA THR A 242 -8.19 -13.61 -7.95
C THR A 242 -8.49 -12.64 -9.09
N ILE A 243 -7.49 -11.92 -9.59
CA ILE A 243 -7.66 -11.00 -10.72
C ILE A 243 -8.03 -11.76 -12.01
N LEU A 244 -7.32 -12.83 -12.34
CA LEU A 244 -7.58 -13.62 -13.54
C LEU A 244 -8.97 -14.29 -13.51
N ASN A 245 -9.39 -14.83 -12.36
CA ASN A 245 -10.72 -15.43 -12.21
C ASN A 245 -11.83 -14.37 -12.40
N SER A 246 -11.63 -13.17 -11.91
CA SER A 246 -12.57 -12.06 -12.12
C SER A 246 -12.64 -11.66 -13.59
N VAL A 247 -11.50 -11.52 -14.26
CA VAL A 247 -11.47 -11.21 -15.70
C VAL A 247 -12.09 -12.33 -16.55
N GLU A 248 -11.91 -13.59 -16.17
CA GLU A 248 -12.58 -14.72 -16.82
C GLU A 248 -14.11 -14.60 -16.71
N LYS A 249 -14.61 -14.14 -15.55
CA LYS A 249 -16.05 -13.94 -15.31
C LYS A 249 -16.61 -12.75 -16.07
N THR A 250 -15.92 -11.59 -16.06
CA THR A 250 -16.46 -10.32 -16.57
C THR A 250 -16.07 -10.01 -18.02
N GLY A 251 -14.97 -10.56 -18.50
CA GLY A 251 -14.41 -10.28 -19.83
C GLY A 251 -13.79 -8.88 -19.98
N ARG A 252 -13.84 -8.01 -18.98
CA ARG A 252 -13.44 -6.61 -19.07
C ARG A 252 -12.61 -6.18 -17.86
N LEU A 253 -11.56 -5.40 -18.09
CA LEU A 253 -10.64 -4.98 -17.03
C LEU A 253 -10.34 -3.48 -17.08
N VAL A 254 -10.58 -2.81 -15.96
CA VAL A 254 -10.09 -1.45 -15.66
C VAL A 254 -9.17 -1.55 -14.45
N ILE A 255 -8.02 -0.89 -14.49
CA ILE A 255 -7.07 -0.87 -13.38
C ILE A 255 -6.87 0.58 -12.93
N VAL A 256 -7.08 0.86 -11.66
CA VAL A 256 -6.95 2.19 -11.07
C VAL A 256 -5.75 2.21 -10.13
N ASP A 257 -4.72 2.95 -10.52
CA ASP A 257 -3.45 3.03 -9.77
C ASP A 257 -3.02 4.49 -9.65
N PRO A 258 -2.96 5.05 -8.46
CA PRO A 258 -2.55 6.45 -8.27
C PRO A 258 -1.07 6.72 -8.52
N ALA A 259 -0.24 5.73 -8.87
CA ALA A 259 1.10 5.95 -9.38
C ALA A 259 1.09 6.49 -10.83
N HIS A 260 2.25 6.93 -11.31
CA HIS A 260 2.41 7.36 -12.71
C HIS A 260 2.12 6.22 -13.68
N GLN A 261 1.70 6.57 -14.90
CA GLN A 261 1.29 5.60 -15.92
C GLN A 261 2.41 4.64 -16.32
N SER A 262 3.62 5.15 -16.48
CA SER A 262 4.76 4.36 -16.91
C SER A 262 5.26 3.45 -15.80
N CYS A 263 5.41 2.15 -16.12
CA CYS A 263 5.93 1.14 -15.20
C CYS A 263 5.18 1.04 -13.85
N SER A 264 3.88 1.33 -13.86
CA SER A 264 3.00 1.25 -12.69
C SER A 264 2.60 -0.19 -12.35
N VAL A 265 1.94 -0.39 -11.21
CA VAL A 265 1.28 -1.67 -10.87
C VAL A 265 0.22 -2.01 -11.92
N ALA A 266 -0.48 -0.99 -12.44
CA ALA A 266 -1.44 -1.16 -13.52
C ALA A 266 -0.79 -1.72 -14.79
N SER A 267 0.47 -1.36 -15.09
CA SER A 267 1.21 -1.90 -16.22
C SER A 267 1.54 -3.38 -16.02
N GLU A 268 1.95 -3.79 -14.83
CA GLU A 268 2.24 -5.18 -14.50
C GLU A 268 0.99 -6.04 -14.55
N ILE A 269 -0.10 -5.62 -13.90
CA ILE A 269 -1.39 -6.34 -13.95
C ILE A 269 -1.87 -6.47 -15.39
N SER A 270 -1.78 -5.41 -16.20
CA SER A 270 -2.14 -5.47 -17.62
C SER A 270 -1.30 -6.49 -18.39
N SER A 271 0.00 -6.58 -18.11
CA SER A 271 0.90 -7.55 -18.74
C SER A 271 0.53 -9.00 -18.37
N ILE A 272 0.28 -9.25 -17.09
CA ILE A 272 -0.13 -10.57 -16.58
C ILE A 272 -1.46 -11.01 -17.23
N VAL A 273 -2.46 -10.14 -17.24
CA VAL A 273 -3.77 -10.46 -17.83
C VAL A 273 -3.68 -10.62 -19.35
N ALA A 274 -2.87 -9.81 -20.03
CA ALA A 274 -2.64 -9.97 -21.46
C ALA A 274 -1.92 -11.28 -21.80
N GLN A 275 -1.08 -11.81 -20.91
CA GLN A 275 -0.37 -13.06 -21.11
C GLN A 275 -1.21 -14.29 -20.73
N GLU A 276 -1.89 -14.25 -19.58
CA GLU A 276 -2.52 -15.43 -18.99
C GLU A 276 -4.05 -15.44 -19.16
N GLY A 277 -4.68 -14.26 -19.27
CA GLY A 277 -6.14 -14.06 -19.41
C GLY A 277 -6.60 -13.54 -20.77
N PHE A 278 -5.72 -13.49 -21.79
CA PHE A 278 -5.99 -12.88 -23.09
C PHE A 278 -7.30 -13.35 -23.74
N TRP A 279 -7.55 -14.65 -23.71
CA TRP A 279 -8.71 -15.25 -24.37
C TRP A 279 -10.04 -14.99 -23.64
N SER A 280 -10.00 -14.47 -22.44
CA SER A 280 -11.17 -14.04 -21.66
C SER A 280 -11.54 -12.58 -21.94
N LEU A 281 -10.62 -11.78 -22.48
CA LEU A 281 -10.85 -10.36 -22.73
C LEU A 281 -11.80 -10.12 -23.91
N GLN A 282 -12.79 -9.28 -23.69
CA GLN A 282 -13.77 -8.82 -24.68
C GLN A 282 -13.55 -7.37 -25.11
N ALA A 283 -12.70 -6.63 -24.39
CA ALA A 283 -12.35 -5.25 -24.66
C ALA A 283 -10.87 -4.98 -24.33
N PRO A 284 -10.27 -3.90 -24.86
CA PRO A 284 -8.94 -3.48 -24.48
C PRO A 284 -8.89 -3.10 -23.01
N ILE A 285 -7.84 -3.54 -22.28
CA ILE A 285 -7.61 -3.18 -20.88
C ILE A 285 -7.46 -1.66 -20.75
N GLN A 286 -8.20 -1.05 -19.83
CA GLN A 286 -8.06 0.36 -19.49
C GLN A 286 -7.26 0.55 -18.20
N ARG A 287 -6.42 1.60 -18.19
CA ARG A 287 -5.63 1.99 -17.01
C ARG A 287 -5.91 3.44 -16.65
N VAL A 288 -6.41 3.67 -15.46
CA VAL A 288 -6.64 5.00 -14.88
C VAL A 288 -5.54 5.28 -13.87
N THR A 289 -4.56 6.08 -14.27
CA THR A 289 -3.33 6.33 -13.48
C THR A 289 -3.08 7.82 -13.34
N SER A 290 -2.13 8.20 -12.49
CA SER A 290 -1.60 9.56 -12.54
C SER A 290 -0.81 9.80 -13.84
N LEU A 291 -0.84 11.03 -14.32
CA LEU A 291 -0.08 11.43 -15.50
C LEU A 291 1.43 11.34 -15.24
N ASP A 292 2.21 11.10 -16.30
CA ASP A 292 3.68 11.08 -16.26
C ASP A 292 4.24 12.52 -16.16
N CYS A 293 3.91 13.20 -15.05
CA CYS A 293 4.42 14.54 -14.74
C CYS A 293 4.54 14.68 -13.21
N HIS A 294 5.35 15.63 -12.76
CA HIS A 294 5.44 15.92 -11.33
C HIS A 294 4.10 16.43 -10.78
N PHE A 295 3.81 16.04 -9.53
CA PHE A 295 2.61 16.50 -8.84
C PHE A 295 2.69 18.01 -8.56
N PRO A 296 1.68 18.79 -8.97
CA PRO A 296 1.70 20.23 -8.80
C PRO A 296 1.36 20.64 -7.36
N PHE A 297 1.87 21.82 -6.97
CA PHE A 297 1.48 22.47 -5.71
C PHE A 297 0.09 23.13 -5.76
N SER A 298 -0.35 23.52 -6.96
CA SER A 298 -1.62 24.23 -7.14
C SER A 298 -2.82 23.30 -6.93
N PRO A 299 -3.75 23.64 -6.02
CA PRO A 299 -4.98 22.86 -5.82
C PRO A 299 -5.88 22.79 -7.05
N ALA A 300 -5.75 23.75 -7.97
CA ALA A 300 -6.50 23.74 -9.23
C ALA A 300 -5.91 22.78 -10.28
N LEU A 301 -4.62 22.45 -10.17
CA LEU A 301 -3.93 21.56 -11.12
C LEU A 301 -3.82 20.13 -10.60
N GLU A 302 -3.77 19.95 -9.29
CA GLU A 302 -3.57 18.64 -8.66
C GLU A 302 -4.63 17.60 -9.09
N PRO A 303 -5.95 17.90 -9.16
CA PRO A 303 -6.97 16.94 -9.60
C PRO A 303 -6.83 16.52 -11.07
N LEU A 304 -6.15 17.32 -11.90
CA LEU A 304 -5.93 16.98 -13.31
C LEU A 304 -4.93 15.82 -13.46
N VAL A 305 -4.04 15.66 -12.48
CA VAL A 305 -2.96 14.65 -12.53
C VAL A 305 -3.43 13.29 -12.00
N TYR A 306 -4.19 13.25 -10.92
CA TYR A 306 -4.63 12.02 -10.26
C TYR A 306 -5.82 11.30 -10.95
N PRO A 307 -6.04 10.00 -10.67
CA PRO A 307 -7.32 9.35 -10.91
C PRO A 307 -8.48 10.10 -10.25
N THR A 308 -9.62 10.19 -10.95
CA THR A 308 -10.88 10.75 -10.45
C THR A 308 -12.03 9.81 -10.76
N GLU A 309 -13.17 9.99 -10.11
CA GLU A 309 -14.40 9.23 -10.38
C GLU A 309 -14.79 9.33 -11.86
N ASP A 310 -14.78 10.54 -12.45
CA ASP A 310 -15.07 10.73 -13.87
C ASP A 310 -14.16 9.92 -14.79
N LYS A 311 -12.83 9.94 -14.53
CA LYS A 311 -11.87 9.17 -15.33
C LYS A 311 -12.08 7.65 -15.20
N ILE A 312 -12.50 7.18 -14.02
CA ILE A 312 -12.82 5.77 -13.78
C ILE A 312 -14.10 5.40 -14.53
N ALA A 313 -15.15 6.20 -14.43
CA ALA A 313 -16.42 5.99 -15.15
C ALA A 313 -16.21 6.01 -16.67
N ASP A 314 -15.43 6.96 -17.20
CA ASP A 314 -15.08 7.00 -18.62
C ASP A 314 -14.37 5.72 -19.08
N ALA A 315 -13.39 5.23 -18.29
CA ALA A 315 -12.68 3.98 -18.61
C ALA A 315 -13.58 2.76 -18.58
N ILE A 316 -14.55 2.71 -17.65
CA ILE A 316 -15.55 1.65 -17.57
C ILE A 316 -16.46 1.71 -18.81
N ASN A 317 -16.95 2.89 -19.20
CA ASN A 317 -17.77 3.06 -20.40
C ASN A 317 -17.03 2.58 -21.66
N VAL A 318 -15.74 2.90 -21.81
CA VAL A 318 -14.92 2.45 -22.95
C VAL A 318 -14.84 0.92 -23.05
N VAL A 319 -14.79 0.19 -21.94
CA VAL A 319 -14.74 -1.29 -22.00
C VAL A 319 -16.11 -1.93 -22.16
N LEU A 320 -17.20 -1.18 -21.97
CA LEU A 320 -18.59 -1.65 -22.17
C LEU A 320 -19.07 -1.48 -23.61
N GLU A 321 -18.48 -0.55 -24.40
CA GLU A 321 -18.75 -0.38 -25.83
C GLU A 321 -18.29 -1.59 -26.66
#